data_4b168b1c83fd671a01c5f63c5fd361f6
#
_entry.id   4b168b1c83fd671a01c5f63c5fd361f6
#
_cell.length_a   1.000
_cell.length_b   1.000
_cell.length_c   1.000
_cell.angle_alpha   90.00
_cell.angle_beta   90.00
_cell.angle_gamma   90.00
#
_symmetry.space_group_name_H-M   'P 1'
#
loop_
_entity.id
_entity.type
_entity.pdbx_description
1 polymer ?
#
loop_
_entity_poly.entity_id
_entity_poly.type
_entity_poly.pdbx_seq_one_letter_code
_entity_poly.pdbx_strand_id
1 'polypeptide(L)'
;AGLLITALYKVTKCEGVGTNNVLRAVQSGEPVSILLVPAIFLGTVLTHLCGGSAGREGAALQMGGSIGWNLGTLLRLKDHDRRTATISGMAAFFSALFGTPLAAALFAMTIEDVGLTFTSAFVPAFTSALIAYGCSLTFGIAPTRFALTAPELTVWNAFLIILLGVACAALTSSERGYQF
;
A
#
# COMPACT_ATOMS: atom_id res chain seq x y z
N ALA A 1 11.59 7.69 -20.19
CA ALA A 1 11.33 7.13 -18.85
C ALA A 1 11.14 5.61 -18.90
N GLY A 2 10.22 5.08 -19.73
CA GLY A 2 9.91 3.65 -19.77
C GLY A 2 11.13 2.73 -19.86
N LEU A 3 12.04 2.98 -20.81
CA LEU A 3 13.26 2.18 -20.98
C LEU A 3 14.16 2.21 -19.73
N LEU A 4 14.29 3.36 -19.08
CA LEU A 4 15.10 3.48 -17.85
C LEU A 4 14.46 2.71 -16.69
N ILE A 5 13.13 2.79 -16.56
CA ILE A 5 12.39 2.06 -15.53
C ILE A 5 12.50 0.55 -15.78
N THR A 6 12.31 0.10 -17.02
CA THR A 6 12.48 -1.32 -17.38
C THR A 6 13.89 -1.81 -17.09
N ALA A 7 14.92 -1.03 -17.47
CA ALA A 7 16.31 -1.36 -17.16
C ALA A 7 16.55 -1.43 -15.65
N LEU A 8 15.99 -0.49 -14.85
CA LEU A 8 16.09 -0.50 -13.40
C LEU A 8 15.50 -1.76 -12.80
N TYR A 9 14.27 -2.13 -13.21
CA TYR A 9 13.60 -3.33 -12.70
C TYR A 9 14.33 -4.61 -13.13
N LYS A 10 14.95 -4.61 -14.30
CA LYS A 10 15.78 -5.73 -14.78
C LYS A 10 17.06 -5.91 -13.96
N VAL A 11 17.78 -4.81 -13.70
CA VAL A 11 19.00 -4.82 -12.88
C VAL A 11 18.70 -5.23 -11.43
N THR A 12 17.61 -4.77 -10.87
CA THR A 12 17.17 -5.11 -9.50
C THR A 12 16.51 -6.49 -9.40
N LYS A 13 16.31 -7.18 -10.53
CA LYS A 13 15.59 -8.48 -10.61
C LYS A 13 14.17 -8.40 -10.01
N CYS A 14 13.53 -7.24 -10.12
CA CYS A 14 12.18 -6.99 -9.63
C CYS A 14 11.14 -6.98 -10.78
N GLU A 15 11.47 -7.53 -11.95
CA GLU A 15 10.53 -7.63 -13.07
C GLU A 15 9.31 -8.46 -12.68
N GLY A 16 8.12 -7.95 -13.00
CA GLY A 16 6.86 -8.61 -12.67
C GLY A 16 6.49 -8.64 -11.19
N VAL A 17 7.32 -8.03 -10.33
CA VAL A 17 7.01 -7.91 -8.90
C VAL A 17 6.04 -6.76 -8.70
N GLY A 18 4.86 -7.08 -8.20
CA GLY A 18 3.80 -6.12 -7.91
C GLY A 18 3.27 -6.25 -6.49
N THR A 19 2.18 -5.55 -6.18
CA THR A 19 1.51 -5.62 -4.88
C THR A 19 1.15 -7.06 -4.50
N ASN A 20 0.75 -7.88 -5.47
CA ASN A 20 0.40 -9.29 -5.26
C ASN A 20 1.56 -10.12 -4.66
N ASN A 21 2.81 -9.80 -4.99
CA ASN A 21 3.96 -10.51 -4.42
C ASN A 21 4.16 -10.20 -2.94
N VAL A 22 3.91 -8.96 -2.53
CA VAL A 22 3.94 -8.58 -1.11
C VAL A 22 2.78 -9.22 -0.36
N LEU A 23 1.60 -9.30 -0.98
CA LEU A 23 0.45 -10.01 -0.41
C LEU A 23 0.73 -11.51 -0.23
N ARG A 24 1.36 -12.15 -1.21
CA ARG A 24 1.81 -13.56 -1.09
C ARG A 24 2.81 -13.76 0.05
N ALA A 25 3.67 -12.78 0.31
CA ALA A 25 4.59 -12.87 1.45
C ALA A 25 3.83 -12.99 2.77
N VAL A 26 2.71 -12.29 2.91
CA VAL A 26 1.87 -12.41 4.09
C VAL A 26 1.06 -13.70 4.07
N GLN A 27 0.52 -14.11 2.92
CA GLN A 27 -0.32 -15.30 2.78
C GLN A 27 0.47 -16.61 2.88
N SER A 28 1.47 -16.78 2.04
CA SER A 28 2.22 -18.03 1.87
C SER A 28 3.63 -18.01 2.45
N GLY A 29 4.09 -16.84 2.94
CA GLY A 29 5.44 -16.71 3.47
C GLY A 29 6.52 -16.63 2.38
N GLU A 30 6.16 -16.25 1.15
CA GLU A 30 7.13 -16.07 0.08
C GLU A 30 8.06 -14.87 0.36
N PRO A 31 9.38 -15.00 0.09
CA PRO A 31 10.32 -13.92 0.37
C PRO A 31 10.12 -12.73 -0.56
N VAL A 32 10.18 -11.53 0.01
CA VAL A 32 10.17 -10.26 -0.74
C VAL A 32 11.56 -9.64 -0.72
N SER A 33 12.06 -9.28 -1.91
CA SER A 33 13.37 -8.65 -2.04
C SER A 33 13.37 -7.23 -1.49
N ILE A 34 14.38 -6.87 -0.70
CA ILE A 34 14.59 -5.49 -0.22
C ILE A 34 14.91 -4.53 -1.37
N LEU A 35 15.45 -5.04 -2.48
CA LEU A 35 15.76 -4.25 -3.68
C LEU A 35 14.50 -3.68 -4.35
N LEU A 36 13.32 -4.21 -4.00
CA LEU A 36 12.04 -3.67 -4.44
C LEU A 36 11.83 -2.22 -3.97
N VAL A 37 12.32 -1.88 -2.77
CA VAL A 37 12.16 -0.54 -2.19
C VAL A 37 12.83 0.55 -3.05
N PRO A 38 14.15 0.49 -3.33
CA PRO A 38 14.78 1.49 -4.19
C PRO A 38 14.28 1.42 -5.64
N ALA A 39 13.92 0.25 -6.15
CA ALA A 39 13.37 0.11 -7.49
C ALA A 39 12.05 0.86 -7.65
N ILE A 40 11.11 0.69 -6.70
CA ILE A 40 9.83 1.40 -6.71
C ILE A 40 10.03 2.90 -6.49
N PHE A 41 10.88 3.28 -5.53
CA PHE A 41 11.15 4.70 -5.25
C PHE A 41 11.67 5.42 -6.50
N LEU A 42 12.74 4.90 -7.10
CA LEU A 42 13.34 5.50 -8.30
C LEU A 42 12.38 5.43 -9.50
N GLY A 43 11.68 4.31 -9.69
CA GLY A 43 10.69 4.16 -10.76
C GLY A 43 9.55 5.17 -10.65
N THR A 44 9.05 5.40 -9.44
CA THR A 44 7.99 6.38 -9.19
C THR A 44 8.48 7.80 -9.42
N VAL A 45 9.68 8.16 -8.93
CA VAL A 45 10.30 9.47 -9.15
C VAL A 45 10.50 9.73 -10.64
N LEU A 46 11.08 8.78 -11.38
CA LEU A 46 11.29 8.90 -12.82
C LEU A 46 9.98 9.07 -13.59
N THR A 47 8.93 8.33 -13.19
CA THR A 47 7.61 8.46 -13.82
C THR A 47 7.06 9.87 -13.65
N HIS A 48 7.09 10.41 -12.42
CA HIS A 48 6.59 11.76 -12.16
C HIS A 48 7.43 12.86 -12.82
N LEU A 49 8.75 12.73 -12.81
CA LEU A 49 9.65 13.68 -13.50
C LEU A 49 9.40 13.75 -15.01
N CYS A 50 8.95 12.65 -15.61
CA CYS A 50 8.60 12.60 -17.02
C CYS A 50 7.14 12.96 -17.31
N GLY A 51 6.39 13.51 -16.34
CA GLY A 51 4.98 13.90 -16.49
C GLY A 51 4.00 12.73 -16.49
N GLY A 52 4.44 11.52 -16.14
CA GLY A 52 3.56 10.37 -16.01
C GLY A 52 2.76 10.41 -14.71
N SER A 53 1.58 9.80 -14.70
CA SER A 53 0.77 9.59 -13.50
C SER A 53 1.00 8.18 -12.97
N ALA A 54 1.48 8.06 -11.75
CA ALA A 54 1.63 6.79 -11.04
C ALA A 54 0.92 6.87 -9.68
N GLY A 55 0.11 5.84 -9.38
CA GLY A 55 -0.53 5.72 -8.07
C GLY A 55 0.52 5.51 -6.98
N ARG A 56 0.31 6.15 -5.83
CA ARG A 56 1.22 6.06 -4.69
C ARG A 56 0.83 4.96 -3.70
N GLU A 57 -0.41 4.51 -3.77
CA GLU A 57 -0.98 3.54 -2.83
C GLU A 57 -0.28 2.19 -2.91
N GLY A 58 -0.21 1.61 -4.10
CA GLY A 58 0.48 0.35 -4.34
C GLY A 58 1.97 0.43 -4.02
N ALA A 59 2.63 1.54 -4.38
CA ALA A 59 4.02 1.79 -4.05
C ALA A 59 4.26 1.81 -2.53
N ALA A 60 3.40 2.50 -1.77
CA ALA A 60 3.49 2.56 -0.31
C ALA A 60 3.36 1.16 0.33
N LEU A 61 2.37 0.37 -0.11
CA LEU A 61 2.16 -0.99 0.38
C LEU A 61 3.36 -1.90 0.07
N GLN A 62 3.87 -1.85 -1.16
CA GLN A 62 5.00 -2.68 -1.58
C GLN A 62 6.28 -2.31 -0.84
N MET A 63 6.59 -1.03 -0.70
CA MET A 63 7.78 -0.57 0.02
C MET A 63 7.68 -0.91 1.50
N GLY A 64 6.54 -0.60 2.13
CA GLY A 64 6.29 -0.89 3.54
C GLY A 64 6.33 -2.38 3.85
N GLY A 65 5.66 -3.19 3.04
CA GLY A 65 5.65 -4.64 3.19
C GLY A 65 7.04 -5.27 2.97
N SER A 66 7.78 -4.80 1.95
CA SER A 66 9.15 -5.29 1.71
C SER A 66 10.08 -4.96 2.89
N ILE A 67 10.02 -3.75 3.43
CA ILE A 67 10.80 -3.37 4.62
C ILE A 67 10.38 -4.23 5.82
N GLY A 68 9.09 -4.36 6.09
CA GLY A 68 8.57 -5.17 7.20
C GLY A 68 9.03 -6.63 7.11
N TRP A 69 8.91 -7.25 5.95
CA TRP A 69 9.39 -8.61 5.71
C TRP A 69 10.88 -8.78 5.98
N ASN A 70 11.71 -7.91 5.39
CA ASN A 70 13.16 -8.00 5.53
C ASN A 70 13.64 -7.68 6.95
N LEU A 71 12.99 -6.74 7.64
CA LEU A 71 13.25 -6.47 9.07
C LEU A 71 12.89 -7.70 9.92
N GLY A 72 11.74 -8.32 9.66
CA GLY A 72 11.35 -9.55 10.34
C GLY A 72 12.34 -10.70 10.10
N THR A 73 12.89 -10.79 8.90
CA THR A 73 13.92 -11.77 8.55
C THR A 73 15.25 -11.46 9.25
N LEU A 74 15.66 -10.20 9.29
CA LEU A 74 16.88 -9.74 9.96
C LEU A 74 16.83 -10.01 11.47
N LEU A 75 15.66 -9.78 12.09
CA LEU A 75 15.40 -10.05 13.50
C LEU A 75 15.14 -11.54 13.79
N ARG A 76 15.21 -12.39 12.78
CA ARG A 76 14.96 -13.85 12.88
C ARG A 76 13.61 -14.19 13.51
N LEU A 77 12.59 -13.40 13.18
CA LEU A 77 11.23 -13.65 13.65
C LEU A 77 10.68 -14.96 13.07
N LYS A 78 9.77 -15.60 13.80
CA LYS A 78 9.01 -16.75 13.31
C LYS A 78 8.11 -16.34 12.15
N ASP A 79 7.67 -17.28 11.33
CA ASP A 79 6.87 -17.00 10.13
C ASP A 79 5.62 -16.17 10.43
N HIS A 80 4.90 -16.47 11.50
CA HIS A 80 3.74 -15.69 11.93
C HIS A 80 4.10 -14.24 12.27
N ASP A 81 5.15 -14.03 13.05
CA ASP A 81 5.57 -12.70 13.49
C ASP A 81 6.16 -11.89 12.33
N ARG A 82 6.81 -12.58 11.38
CA ARG A 82 7.32 -11.94 10.15
C ARG A 82 6.18 -11.46 9.25
N ARG A 83 5.09 -12.23 9.12
CA ARG A 83 3.87 -11.78 8.43
C ARG A 83 3.27 -10.55 9.14
N THR A 84 3.16 -10.59 10.46
CA THR A 84 2.72 -9.45 11.26
C THR A 84 3.60 -8.22 11.05
N ALA A 85 4.93 -8.38 10.98
CA ALA A 85 5.86 -7.30 10.67
C ALA A 85 5.64 -6.73 9.26
N THR A 86 5.31 -7.58 8.29
CA THR A 86 4.98 -7.15 6.92
C THR A 86 3.71 -6.30 6.90
N ILE A 87 2.63 -6.75 7.54
CA ILE A 87 1.38 -6.00 7.67
C ILE A 87 1.63 -4.66 8.38
N SER A 88 2.43 -4.66 9.44
CA SER A 88 2.79 -3.46 10.19
C SER A 88 3.56 -2.45 9.33
N GLY A 89 4.48 -2.92 8.48
CA GLY A 89 5.20 -2.10 7.52
C GLY A 89 4.27 -1.48 6.47
N MET A 90 3.33 -2.26 5.94
CA MET A 90 2.30 -1.76 5.00
C MET A 90 1.45 -0.67 5.64
N ALA A 91 0.96 -0.91 6.87
CA ALA A 91 0.16 0.06 7.63
C ALA A 91 0.94 1.33 7.93
N ALA A 92 2.22 1.25 8.29
CA ALA A 92 3.09 2.38 8.57
C ALA A 92 3.24 3.30 7.36
N PHE A 93 3.58 2.75 6.19
CA PHE A 93 3.75 3.54 4.97
C PHE A 93 2.44 4.16 4.50
N PHE A 94 1.35 3.41 4.55
CA PHE A 94 0.04 3.91 4.18
C PHE A 94 -0.42 5.05 5.10
N SER A 95 -0.19 4.89 6.41
CA SER A 95 -0.49 5.92 7.41
C SER A 95 0.32 7.20 7.21
N ALA A 96 1.62 7.09 6.93
CA ALA A 96 2.46 8.25 6.65
C ALA A 96 2.00 8.99 5.39
N LEU A 97 1.52 8.26 4.37
CA LEU A 97 1.05 8.83 3.11
C LEU A 97 -0.28 9.58 3.25
N PHE A 98 -1.24 9.01 3.96
CA PHE A 98 -2.62 9.54 4.04
C PHE A 98 -2.95 10.23 5.37
N GLY A 99 -2.14 10.06 6.41
CA GLY A 99 -2.38 10.64 7.72
C GLY A 99 -3.57 10.02 8.47
N THR A 100 -3.86 8.74 8.21
CA THR A 100 -5.02 8.02 8.76
C THR A 100 -4.59 6.70 9.42
N PRO A 101 -3.99 6.73 10.64
CA PRO A 101 -3.39 5.55 11.25
C PRO A 101 -4.35 4.37 11.46
N LEU A 102 -5.57 4.66 11.93
CA LEU A 102 -6.58 3.63 12.16
C LEU A 102 -7.03 2.97 10.85
N ALA A 103 -7.35 3.80 9.84
CA ALA A 103 -7.76 3.29 8.54
C ALA A 103 -6.63 2.51 7.86
N ALA A 104 -5.37 2.97 8.00
CA ALA A 104 -4.20 2.29 7.46
C ALA A 104 -4.00 0.90 8.07
N ALA A 105 -4.17 0.76 9.39
CA ALA A 105 -4.05 -0.53 10.06
C ALA A 105 -5.16 -1.50 9.63
N LEU A 106 -6.40 -1.04 9.62
CA LEU A 106 -7.54 -1.84 9.17
C LEU A 106 -7.39 -2.24 7.69
N PHE A 107 -6.99 -1.29 6.83
CA PHE A 107 -6.78 -1.55 5.41
C PHE A 107 -5.68 -2.58 5.17
N ALA A 108 -4.54 -2.47 5.84
CA ALA A 108 -3.45 -3.43 5.71
C ALA A 108 -3.85 -4.85 6.16
N MET A 109 -4.77 -4.96 7.11
CA MET A 109 -5.31 -6.25 7.55
C MET A 109 -6.36 -6.83 6.61
N THR A 110 -7.17 -5.97 5.95
CA THR A 110 -8.26 -6.41 5.07
C THR A 110 -7.82 -6.70 3.64
N ILE A 111 -6.65 -6.23 3.25
CA ILE A 111 -6.05 -6.52 1.94
C ILE A 111 -5.76 -8.02 1.76
N GLU A 112 -5.76 -8.77 2.85
CA GLU A 112 -5.59 -10.20 2.85
C GLU A 112 -6.92 -10.93 2.84
N ASP A 113 -7.19 -11.57 1.73
CA ASP A 113 -8.30 -12.52 1.54
C ASP A 113 -7.98 -13.87 2.22
N VAL A 114 -7.40 -13.84 3.41
CA VAL A 114 -7.14 -15.03 4.19
C VAL A 114 -8.22 -15.11 5.25
N GLY A 115 -9.21 -15.93 5.06
CA GLY A 115 -10.35 -16.15 5.96
C GLY A 115 -10.06 -16.39 7.46
N LEU A 116 -8.91 -15.96 7.91
CA LEU A 116 -8.46 -15.80 9.28
C LEU A 116 -8.09 -14.33 9.45
N THR A 117 -9.01 -13.57 10.00
CA THR A 117 -8.72 -12.22 10.50
C THR A 117 -7.51 -12.29 11.41
N PHE A 118 -6.36 -11.77 10.97
CA PHE A 118 -5.17 -11.63 11.81
C PHE A 118 -5.42 -10.55 12.87
N THR A 119 -6.39 -10.78 13.76
CA THR A 119 -6.69 -9.86 14.85
C THR A 119 -5.48 -9.60 15.73
N SER A 120 -4.55 -10.56 15.81
CA SER A 120 -3.26 -10.40 16.49
C SER A 120 -2.34 -9.38 15.83
N ALA A 121 -2.47 -9.11 14.55
CA ALA A 121 -1.68 -8.11 13.83
C ALA A 121 -2.20 -6.68 14.02
N PHE A 122 -3.43 -6.49 14.55
CA PHE A 122 -4.02 -5.15 14.68
C PHE A 122 -3.19 -4.23 15.56
N VAL A 123 -2.82 -4.66 16.75
CA VAL A 123 -2.07 -3.82 17.70
C VAL A 123 -0.70 -3.42 17.12
N PRO A 124 0.14 -4.35 16.62
CA PRO A 124 1.39 -3.99 15.96
C PRO A 124 1.21 -3.09 14.74
N ALA A 125 0.22 -3.35 13.89
CA ALA A 125 -0.06 -2.53 12.71
C ALA A 125 -0.51 -1.12 13.08
N PHE A 126 -1.40 -1.00 14.06
CA PHE A 126 -1.89 0.31 14.51
C PHE A 126 -0.80 1.13 15.21
N THR A 127 0.00 0.52 16.07
CA THR A 127 1.12 1.21 16.74
C THR A 127 2.18 1.66 15.74
N SER A 128 2.54 0.83 14.77
CA SER A 128 3.49 1.22 13.72
C SER A 128 2.93 2.34 12.82
N ALA A 129 1.64 2.30 12.50
CA ALA A 129 0.95 3.34 11.76
C ALA A 129 0.94 4.69 12.50
N LEU A 130 0.69 4.67 13.82
CA LEU A 130 0.75 5.87 14.67
C LEU A 130 2.15 6.47 14.72
N ILE A 131 3.17 5.63 14.92
CA ILE A 131 4.56 6.07 14.98
C ILE A 131 4.98 6.67 13.64
N ALA A 132 4.67 6.00 12.53
CA ALA A 132 5.00 6.48 11.20
C ALA A 132 4.33 7.82 10.86
N TYR A 133 3.07 7.99 11.26
CA TYR A 133 2.37 9.26 11.11
C TYR A 133 3.00 10.35 11.97
N GLY A 134 3.33 10.06 13.23
CA GLY A 134 4.04 10.99 14.11
C GLY A 134 5.38 11.42 13.52
N CYS A 135 6.19 10.47 13.04
CA CYS A 135 7.44 10.76 12.35
C CYS A 135 7.22 11.64 11.11
N SER A 136 6.22 11.33 10.29
CA SER A 136 5.88 12.15 9.11
C SER A 136 5.61 13.61 9.48
N LEU A 137 4.87 13.84 10.56
CA LEU A 137 4.58 15.18 11.06
C LEU A 137 5.83 15.90 11.57
N THR A 138 6.72 15.20 12.28
CA THR A 138 7.98 15.81 12.81
C THR A 138 8.92 16.24 11.69
N PHE A 139 8.92 15.53 10.56
CA PHE A 139 9.68 15.93 9.36
C PHE A 139 8.96 16.96 8.49
N GLY A 140 7.79 17.47 8.92
CA GLY A 140 7.02 18.46 8.17
C GLY A 140 6.41 17.93 6.88
N ILE A 141 6.29 16.61 6.72
CA ILE A 141 5.68 15.98 5.55
C ILE A 141 4.17 16.00 5.75
N ALA A 142 3.48 16.87 5.00
CA ALA A 142 2.03 16.93 5.05
C ALA A 142 1.43 15.69 4.37
N PRO A 143 0.48 15.00 5.03
CA PRO A 143 -0.24 13.90 4.40
C PRO A 143 -1.09 14.40 3.24
N THR A 144 -1.37 13.52 2.28
CA THR A 144 -2.25 13.84 1.14
C THR A 144 -3.65 14.10 1.65
N ARG A 145 -4.05 15.36 1.68
CA ARG A 145 -5.39 15.79 2.10
C ARG A 145 -6.01 16.66 1.01
N PHE A 146 -7.26 16.42 0.73
CA PHE A 146 -8.06 17.26 -0.15
C PHE A 146 -9.00 18.09 0.71
N ALA A 147 -8.96 19.41 0.57
CA ALA A 147 -9.92 20.30 1.20
C ALA A 147 -11.26 20.21 0.45
N LEU A 148 -12.07 19.25 0.82
CA LEU A 148 -13.40 19.06 0.26
C LEU A 148 -14.44 19.47 1.29
N THR A 149 -15.37 20.32 0.89
CA THR A 149 -16.63 20.55 1.61
C THR A 149 -17.57 19.39 1.26
N ALA A 150 -17.87 18.54 2.24
CA ALA A 150 -18.84 17.48 2.03
C ALA A 150 -20.22 18.12 1.76
N PRO A 151 -20.92 17.74 0.70
CA PRO A 151 -22.29 18.19 0.47
C PRO A 151 -23.21 17.69 1.58
N GLU A 152 -24.24 18.47 1.92
CA GLU A 152 -25.24 18.03 2.88
C GLU A 152 -25.90 16.72 2.45
N LEU A 153 -26.18 15.84 3.41
CA LEU A 153 -26.82 14.55 3.19
C LEU A 153 -28.31 14.78 2.87
N THR A 154 -28.59 15.16 1.64
CA THR A 154 -29.95 15.23 1.09
C THR A 154 -30.25 13.92 0.34
N VAL A 155 -31.52 13.54 0.26
CA VAL A 155 -31.97 12.34 -0.49
C VAL A 155 -31.43 12.35 -1.93
N TRP A 156 -31.40 13.51 -2.57
CA TRP A 156 -30.85 13.70 -3.90
C TRP A 156 -29.34 13.42 -3.95
N ASN A 157 -28.58 13.95 -3.01
CA ASN A 157 -27.14 13.71 -2.93
C ASN A 157 -26.82 12.24 -2.62
N ALA A 158 -27.62 11.60 -1.76
CA ALA A 158 -27.50 10.16 -1.49
C ALA A 158 -27.72 9.33 -2.76
N PHE A 159 -28.73 9.66 -3.57
CA PHE A 159 -28.97 9.00 -4.85
C PHE A 159 -27.79 9.17 -5.82
N LEU A 160 -27.24 10.38 -5.92
CA LEU A 160 -26.07 10.66 -6.76
C LEU A 160 -24.81 9.89 -6.29
N ILE A 161 -24.60 9.76 -4.97
CA ILE A 161 -23.49 8.98 -4.41
C ILE A 161 -23.63 7.50 -4.75
N ILE A 162 -24.85 6.94 -4.64
CA ILE A 162 -25.11 5.54 -5.03
C ILE A 162 -24.84 5.34 -6.52
N LEU A 163 -25.35 6.25 -7.36
CA LEU A 163 -25.14 6.19 -8.80
C LEU A 163 -23.64 6.25 -9.17
N LEU A 164 -22.89 7.13 -8.52
CA LEU A 164 -21.45 7.23 -8.68
C LEU A 164 -20.75 5.95 -8.26
N GLY A 165 -21.14 5.37 -7.12
CA GLY A 165 -20.59 4.11 -6.64
C GLY A 165 -20.81 2.95 -7.62
N VAL A 166 -22.01 2.85 -8.19
CA VAL A 166 -22.33 1.85 -9.23
C VAL A 166 -21.50 2.07 -10.49
N ALA A 167 -21.36 3.33 -10.94
CA ALA A 167 -20.54 3.66 -12.11
C ALA A 167 -19.06 3.29 -11.88
N CYS A 168 -18.49 3.61 -10.73
CA CYS A 168 -17.13 3.23 -10.36
C CYS A 168 -16.96 1.71 -10.31
N ALA A 169 -17.91 0.99 -9.74
CA ALA A 169 -17.88 -0.48 -9.69
C ALA A 169 -17.93 -1.10 -11.09
N ALA A 170 -18.77 -0.57 -11.98
CA ALA A 170 -18.86 -1.03 -13.37
C ALA A 170 -17.55 -0.82 -14.13
N LEU A 171 -16.91 0.36 -13.98
CA LEU A 171 -15.62 0.65 -14.59
C LEU A 171 -14.53 -0.31 -14.08
N THR A 172 -14.43 -0.51 -12.77
CA THR A 172 -13.44 -1.42 -12.17
C THR A 172 -13.64 -2.87 -12.61
N SER A 173 -14.91 -3.30 -12.77
CA SER A 173 -15.22 -4.65 -13.27
C SER A 173 -14.83 -4.82 -14.73
N SER A 174 -14.97 -3.77 -15.53
CA SER A 174 -14.56 -3.79 -16.95
C SER A 174 -13.04 -3.92 -17.09
N GLU A 175 -12.26 -3.21 -16.27
CA GLU A 175 -10.79 -3.31 -16.30
C GLU A 175 -10.26 -4.70 -15.88
N ARG A 176 -10.93 -5.39 -14.96
CA ARG A 176 -10.56 -6.76 -14.58
C ARG A 176 -10.71 -7.78 -15.74
N GLY A 177 -11.60 -7.53 -16.66
CA GLY A 177 -11.80 -8.37 -17.84
C GLY A 177 -10.64 -8.37 -18.84
N TYR A 178 -9.72 -7.42 -18.75
CA TYR A 178 -8.55 -7.32 -19.63
C TYR A 178 -7.25 -7.87 -19.01
N GLN A 179 -7.29 -8.44 -17.81
CA GLN A 179 -6.12 -8.99 -17.11
C GLN A 179 -6.02 -10.52 -17.16
N PHE A 180 -6.81 -11.17 -18.02
CA PHE A 180 -6.72 -12.62 -18.28
C PHE A 180 -6.25 -12.90 -19.71
#